data_90b4cbaac97e629ca6955dca72d86676
#
_entry.id   90b4cbaac97e629ca6955dca72d86676
#
_cell.length_a   1.000
_cell.length_b   1.000
_cell.length_c   1.000
_cell.angle_alpha   90.00
_cell.angle_beta   90.00
_cell.angle_gamma   90.00
#
_symmetry.space_group_name_H-M   'P 1'
#
loop_
_entity.id
_entity.type
_entity.pdbx_description
1 polymer ?
#
loop_
_entity_poly.entity_id
_entity_poly.type
_entity_poly.pdbx_seq_one_letter_code
_entity_poly.pdbx_strand_id
1 'polypeptide(L)'
;MKDGRKLLPDGWWLRMEVSAAAALAGNLLIRAVPWSVGSLAAFEAAMKPATARPAAFMVVTLFTAPLAEELLFRAFLYGWLRQCTGFWLSAALSSLAFGLYHGNWVQGTYAFILGMILAWGYETSAYRKYPMAVLMHWAANLTALAVFGL
;
A
#
# COMPACT_ATOMS: atom_id res chain seq x y z
N MET A 1 -36.00 6.53 10.33
CA MET A 1 -34.54 6.50 10.34
C MET A 1 -34.07 5.85 9.04
N LYS A 2 -33.62 6.63 8.06
CA LYS A 2 -33.01 6.10 6.83
C LYS A 2 -31.54 5.87 7.13
N ASP A 3 -31.19 4.67 7.54
CA ASP A 3 -29.82 4.20 7.54
C ASP A 3 -29.42 3.92 6.08
N GLY A 4 -29.17 5.01 5.36
CA GLY A 4 -28.62 4.96 4.01
C GLY A 4 -27.18 4.48 4.13
N ARG A 5 -26.95 3.17 4.01
CA ARG A 5 -25.63 2.58 3.98
C ARG A 5 -24.84 3.27 2.87
N LYS A 6 -23.98 4.21 3.28
CA LYS A 6 -23.06 4.88 2.35
C LYS A 6 -22.21 3.81 1.66
N LEU A 7 -22.08 3.90 0.34
CA LEU A 7 -21.25 2.96 -0.43
C LEU A 7 -19.76 3.08 -0.09
N LEU A 8 -19.32 4.31 0.18
CA LEU A 8 -17.93 4.62 0.51
C LEU A 8 -17.77 4.89 2.01
N PRO A 9 -16.62 4.55 2.60
CA PRO A 9 -16.31 4.85 4.01
C PRO A 9 -16.23 6.36 4.25
N ASP A 10 -16.58 6.82 5.45
CA ASP A 10 -16.50 8.24 5.78
C ASP A 10 -15.06 8.77 5.71
N GLY A 11 -14.91 9.95 5.10
CA GLY A 11 -13.60 10.60 4.91
C GLY A 11 -12.68 9.86 3.93
N TRP A 12 -13.21 9.04 3.04
CA TRP A 12 -12.45 8.27 2.07
C TRP A 12 -11.55 9.14 1.18
N TRP A 13 -12.05 10.27 0.72
CA TRP A 13 -11.31 11.17 -0.18
C TRP A 13 -10.05 11.75 0.48
N LEU A 14 -10.15 12.22 1.75
CA LEU A 14 -9.00 12.76 2.48
C LEU A 14 -7.94 11.67 2.72
N ARG A 15 -8.36 10.45 3.05
CA ARG A 15 -7.42 9.33 3.26
C ARG A 15 -6.75 8.90 1.96
N MET A 16 -7.44 8.97 0.84
CA MET A 16 -6.83 8.74 -0.48
C MET A 16 -5.80 9.82 -0.81
N GLU A 17 -6.09 11.10 -0.52
CA GLU A 17 -5.13 12.20 -0.70
C GLU A 17 -3.89 12.02 0.19
N VAL A 18 -4.07 11.65 1.45
CA VAL A 18 -2.95 11.33 2.35
C VAL A 18 -2.10 10.19 1.79
N SER A 19 -2.74 9.14 1.29
CA SER A 19 -2.04 7.99 0.71
C SER A 19 -1.30 8.36 -0.58
N ALA A 20 -1.91 9.16 -1.45
CA ALA A 20 -1.29 9.69 -2.67
C ALA A 20 -0.07 10.57 -2.36
N ALA A 21 -0.22 11.50 -1.40
CA ALA A 21 0.88 12.35 -0.94
C ALA A 21 2.02 11.53 -0.33
N ALA A 22 1.69 10.52 0.47
CA ALA A 22 2.67 9.61 1.04
C ALA A 22 3.38 8.76 -0.04
N ALA A 23 2.66 8.33 -1.07
CA ALA A 23 3.25 7.62 -2.21
C ALA A 23 4.23 8.51 -2.96
N LEU A 24 3.87 9.77 -3.22
CA LEU A 24 4.75 10.74 -3.85
C LEU A 24 6.02 10.98 -3.01
N ALA A 25 5.84 11.32 -1.72
CA ALA A 25 6.95 11.57 -0.81
C ALA A 25 7.84 10.33 -0.63
N GLY A 26 7.24 9.15 -0.46
CA GLY A 26 7.95 7.88 -0.32
C GLY A 26 8.79 7.55 -1.54
N ASN A 27 8.26 7.71 -2.76
CA ASN A 27 9.02 7.48 -3.99
C ASN A 27 10.18 8.48 -4.14
N LEU A 28 9.98 9.76 -3.79
CA LEU A 28 11.06 10.75 -3.82
C LEU A 28 12.17 10.40 -2.81
N LEU A 29 11.79 10.00 -1.59
CA LEU A 29 12.75 9.59 -0.57
C LEU A 29 13.54 8.34 -1.00
N ILE A 30 12.86 7.32 -1.52
CA ILE A 30 13.51 6.08 -2.01
C ILE A 30 14.52 6.38 -3.12
N ARG A 31 14.20 7.31 -4.02
CA ARG A 31 15.12 7.74 -5.10
C ARG A 31 16.34 8.49 -4.57
N ALA A 32 16.25 9.14 -3.41
CA ALA A 32 17.37 9.84 -2.78
C ALA A 32 18.33 8.90 -1.99
N VAL A 33 17.93 7.65 -1.73
CA VAL A 33 18.76 6.67 -1.01
C VAL A 33 19.83 6.10 -1.96
N PRO A 34 21.11 6.05 -1.55
CA PRO A 34 22.19 5.43 -2.33
C PRO A 34 22.12 3.90 -2.21
N TRP A 35 21.22 3.28 -2.94
CA TRP A 35 21.06 1.83 -2.93
C TRP A 35 22.28 1.11 -3.50
N SER A 36 22.57 -0.10 -2.99
CA SER A 36 23.60 -0.96 -3.58
C SER A 36 23.22 -1.39 -4.99
N VAL A 37 24.22 -1.68 -5.81
CA VAL A 37 24.02 -2.17 -7.19
C VAL A 37 23.12 -3.42 -7.21
N GLY A 38 23.29 -4.34 -6.25
CA GLY A 38 22.46 -5.53 -6.12
C GLY A 38 21.01 -5.22 -5.79
N SER A 39 20.73 -4.20 -4.94
CA SER A 39 19.37 -3.78 -4.61
C SER A 39 18.68 -3.16 -5.82
N LEU A 40 19.39 -2.34 -6.60
CA LEU A 40 18.85 -1.76 -7.83
C LEU A 40 18.58 -2.82 -8.89
N ALA A 41 19.49 -3.75 -9.09
CA ALA A 41 19.29 -4.87 -10.04
C ALA A 41 18.08 -5.73 -9.67
N ALA A 42 17.87 -6.00 -8.38
CA ALA A 42 16.71 -6.73 -7.90
C ALA A 42 15.40 -5.96 -8.14
N PHE A 43 15.41 -4.64 -7.91
CA PHE A 43 14.28 -3.76 -8.22
C PHE A 43 13.97 -3.74 -9.72
N GLU A 44 14.95 -3.53 -10.58
CA GLU A 44 14.79 -3.54 -12.03
C GLU A 44 14.24 -4.87 -12.53
N ALA A 45 14.72 -5.99 -11.98
CA ALA A 45 14.20 -7.32 -12.32
C ALA A 45 12.72 -7.47 -11.94
N ALA A 46 12.31 -6.96 -10.77
CA ALA A 46 10.92 -6.96 -10.32
C ALA A 46 10.02 -6.08 -11.20
N MET A 47 10.58 -5.02 -11.80
CA MET A 47 9.83 -4.07 -12.66
C MET A 47 9.78 -4.48 -14.14
N LYS A 48 10.47 -5.53 -14.57
CA LYS A 48 10.40 -6.03 -15.97
C LYS A 48 8.98 -6.23 -16.51
N PRO A 49 7.99 -6.75 -15.74
CA PRO A 49 6.62 -6.86 -16.20
C PRO A 49 5.97 -5.54 -16.63
N ALA A 50 6.37 -4.41 -16.04
CA ALA A 50 5.85 -3.09 -16.38
C ALA A 50 6.15 -2.72 -17.85
N THR A 51 7.33 -3.07 -18.34
CA THR A 51 7.74 -2.81 -19.73
C THR A 51 7.35 -3.95 -20.68
N ALA A 52 7.45 -5.19 -20.26
CA ALA A 52 7.18 -6.36 -21.09
C ALA A 52 5.68 -6.59 -21.35
N ARG A 53 4.82 -6.27 -20.37
CA ARG A 53 3.36 -6.47 -20.43
C ARG A 53 2.62 -5.34 -19.72
N PRO A 54 2.69 -4.10 -20.22
CA PRO A 54 2.22 -2.91 -19.48
C PRO A 54 0.74 -2.97 -19.12
N ALA A 55 -0.13 -3.44 -20.01
CA ALA A 55 -1.56 -3.54 -19.73
C ALA A 55 -1.87 -4.54 -18.60
N ALA A 56 -1.24 -5.71 -18.62
CA ALA A 56 -1.40 -6.70 -17.55
C ALA A 56 -0.82 -6.20 -16.23
N PHE A 57 0.33 -5.54 -16.27
CA PHE A 57 0.94 -4.92 -15.10
C PHE A 57 0.02 -3.87 -14.47
N MET A 58 -0.57 -2.97 -15.27
CA MET A 58 -1.52 -1.96 -14.78
C MET A 58 -2.76 -2.60 -14.13
N VAL A 59 -3.34 -3.63 -14.76
CA VAL A 59 -4.51 -4.33 -14.19
C VAL A 59 -4.15 -4.98 -12.86
N VAL A 60 -3.02 -5.66 -12.77
CA VAL A 60 -2.57 -6.28 -11.52
C VAL A 60 -2.31 -5.21 -10.45
N THR A 61 -1.53 -4.19 -10.76
CA THR A 61 -1.11 -3.16 -9.81
C THR A 61 -2.27 -2.29 -9.30
N LEU A 62 -3.24 -1.97 -10.18
CA LEU A 62 -4.37 -1.12 -9.77
C LEU A 62 -5.54 -1.89 -9.18
N PHE A 63 -5.74 -3.15 -9.53
CA PHE A 63 -6.94 -3.87 -9.10
C PHE A 63 -6.62 -5.11 -8.28
N THR A 64 -5.88 -6.07 -8.84
CA THR A 64 -5.70 -7.38 -8.19
C THR A 64 -4.82 -7.29 -6.95
N ALA A 65 -3.69 -6.61 -7.04
CA ALA A 65 -2.74 -6.51 -5.94
C ALA A 65 -3.34 -5.77 -4.73
N PRO A 66 -3.94 -4.56 -4.85
CA PRO A 66 -4.53 -3.89 -3.69
C PRO A 66 -5.61 -4.70 -2.99
N LEU A 67 -6.44 -5.43 -3.75
CA LEU A 67 -7.46 -6.30 -3.15
C LEU A 67 -6.84 -7.45 -2.36
N ALA A 68 -5.92 -8.19 -2.97
CA ALA A 68 -5.30 -9.35 -2.33
C ALA A 68 -4.40 -8.96 -1.15
N GLU A 69 -3.60 -7.93 -1.33
CA GLU A 69 -2.63 -7.47 -0.33
C GLU A 69 -3.31 -6.87 0.89
N GLU A 70 -4.33 -6.01 0.72
CA GLU A 70 -5.06 -5.46 1.86
C GLU A 70 -5.89 -6.53 2.60
N LEU A 71 -6.38 -7.55 1.89
CA LEU A 71 -7.02 -8.68 2.54
C LEU A 71 -6.01 -9.43 3.43
N LEU A 72 -4.83 -9.73 2.91
CA LEU A 72 -3.81 -10.49 3.62
C LEU A 72 -3.18 -9.67 4.77
N PHE A 73 -2.72 -8.46 4.47
CA PHE A 73 -1.90 -7.70 5.43
C PHE A 73 -2.74 -6.85 6.40
N ARG A 74 -3.91 -6.34 6.01
CA ARG A 74 -4.74 -5.49 6.88
C ARG A 74 -5.90 -6.23 7.50
N ALA A 75 -6.71 -6.90 6.69
CA ALA A 75 -7.85 -7.59 7.25
C ALA A 75 -7.42 -8.82 8.09
N PHE A 76 -6.49 -9.63 7.57
CA PHE A 76 -6.06 -10.85 8.25
C PHE A 76 -4.91 -10.57 9.23
N LEU A 77 -3.69 -10.25 8.75
CA LEU A 77 -2.50 -10.19 9.61
C LEU A 77 -2.58 -9.07 10.65
N TYR A 78 -2.84 -7.83 10.22
CA TYR A 78 -3.01 -6.71 11.13
C TYR A 78 -4.18 -6.95 12.09
N GLY A 79 -5.33 -7.38 11.57
CA GLY A 79 -6.50 -7.68 12.39
C GLY A 79 -6.25 -8.75 13.45
N TRP A 80 -5.48 -9.77 13.14
CA TRP A 80 -5.06 -10.80 14.09
C TRP A 80 -4.10 -10.25 15.15
N LEU A 81 -3.04 -9.54 14.74
CA LEU A 81 -2.09 -8.92 15.67
C LEU A 81 -2.78 -7.93 16.61
N ARG A 82 -3.76 -7.21 16.12
CA ARG A 82 -4.51 -6.19 16.87
C ARG A 82 -5.31 -6.74 18.03
N GLN A 83 -5.59 -8.04 18.01
CA GLN A 83 -6.24 -8.72 19.15
C GLN A 83 -5.29 -8.92 20.34
N CYS A 84 -3.98 -8.97 20.10
CA CYS A 84 -2.96 -9.26 21.10
C CYS A 84 -2.04 -8.08 21.40
N THR A 85 -2.00 -7.06 20.50
CA THR A 85 -1.04 -5.94 20.62
C THR A 85 -1.70 -4.59 20.37
N GLY A 86 -0.97 -3.51 20.70
CA GLY A 86 -1.40 -2.14 20.40
C GLY A 86 -1.27 -1.79 18.90
N PHE A 87 -1.88 -0.65 18.51
CA PHE A 87 -1.86 -0.16 17.12
C PHE A 87 -0.45 -0.14 16.51
N TRP A 88 0.51 0.49 17.19
CA TRP A 88 1.83 0.71 16.64
C TRP A 88 2.58 -0.59 16.33
N LEU A 89 2.52 -1.55 17.24
CA LEU A 89 3.20 -2.84 17.03
C LEU A 89 2.50 -3.67 15.95
N SER A 90 1.17 -3.70 15.94
CA SER A 90 0.40 -4.39 14.88
C SER A 90 0.68 -3.77 13.50
N ALA A 91 0.67 -2.44 13.42
CA ALA A 91 0.96 -1.71 12.18
C ALA A 91 2.39 -1.96 11.70
N ALA A 92 3.37 -1.89 12.60
CA ALA A 92 4.77 -2.11 12.26
C ALA A 92 5.02 -3.54 11.76
N LEU A 93 4.52 -4.56 12.46
CA LEU A 93 4.73 -5.96 12.08
C LEU A 93 4.02 -6.32 10.77
N SER A 94 2.77 -5.88 10.58
CA SER A 94 2.04 -6.13 9.33
C SER A 94 2.66 -5.38 8.15
N SER A 95 3.15 -4.16 8.37
CA SER A 95 3.84 -3.38 7.33
C SER A 95 5.22 -3.94 7.00
N LEU A 96 5.94 -4.48 7.99
CA LEU A 96 7.20 -5.19 7.77
C LEU A 96 6.99 -6.44 6.91
N ALA A 97 5.98 -7.24 7.24
CA ALA A 97 5.62 -8.40 6.43
C ALA A 97 5.23 -7.99 4.99
N PHE A 98 4.48 -6.91 4.84
CA PHE A 98 4.11 -6.34 3.54
C PHE A 98 5.34 -5.87 2.75
N GLY A 99 6.28 -5.20 3.40
CA GLY A 99 7.55 -4.81 2.78
C GLY A 99 8.38 -6.02 2.33
N LEU A 100 8.55 -7.02 3.18
CA LEU A 100 9.29 -8.24 2.87
C LEU A 100 8.66 -9.05 1.73
N TYR A 101 7.34 -9.04 1.61
CA TYR A 101 6.59 -9.69 0.54
C TYR A 101 7.02 -9.22 -0.87
N HIS A 102 7.51 -7.99 -1.02
CA HIS A 102 7.96 -7.44 -2.30
C HIS A 102 9.32 -8.02 -2.79
N GLY A 103 10.05 -8.75 -1.95
CA GLY A 103 11.23 -9.51 -2.36
C GLY A 103 12.47 -8.69 -2.75
N ASN A 104 12.43 -7.36 -2.63
CA ASN A 104 13.59 -6.49 -2.84
C ASN A 104 13.55 -5.29 -1.88
N TRP A 105 14.73 -4.77 -1.53
CA TRP A 105 14.85 -3.74 -0.51
C TRP A 105 14.25 -2.38 -0.93
N VAL A 106 14.33 -2.03 -2.20
CA VAL A 106 13.83 -0.76 -2.72
C VAL A 106 12.32 -0.67 -2.58
N GLN A 107 11.59 -1.63 -3.15
CA GLN A 107 10.12 -1.70 -3.02
C GLN A 107 9.70 -2.01 -1.58
N GLY A 108 10.43 -2.91 -0.90
CA GLY A 108 10.13 -3.30 0.47
C GLY A 108 10.16 -2.14 1.46
N THR A 109 11.15 -1.25 1.35
CA THR A 109 11.23 -0.06 2.20
C THR A 109 10.08 0.90 1.91
N TYR A 110 9.78 1.15 0.65
CA TYR A 110 8.62 1.94 0.25
C TYR A 110 7.31 1.32 0.76
N ALA A 111 7.12 0.03 0.54
CA ALA A 111 5.92 -0.69 0.96
C ALA A 111 5.75 -0.71 2.49
N PHE A 112 6.84 -0.79 3.27
CA PHE A 112 6.79 -0.65 4.71
C PHE A 112 6.23 0.71 5.14
N ILE A 113 6.75 1.81 4.58
CA ILE A 113 6.30 3.17 4.89
C ILE A 113 4.84 3.35 4.50
N LEU A 114 4.49 2.99 3.28
CA LEU A 114 3.09 3.04 2.81
C LEU A 114 2.20 2.16 3.67
N GLY A 115 2.69 0.99 4.05
CA GLY A 115 2.00 0.03 4.90
C GLY A 115 1.54 0.59 6.23
N MET A 116 2.38 1.39 6.89
CA MET A 116 2.02 2.09 8.13
C MET A 116 0.84 3.04 7.93
N ILE A 117 0.81 3.75 6.80
CA ILE A 117 -0.26 4.69 6.46
C ILE A 117 -1.57 3.96 6.13
N LEU A 118 -1.48 2.85 5.41
CA LEU A 118 -2.64 1.99 5.12
C LEU A 118 -3.21 1.37 6.40
N ALA A 119 -2.35 0.94 7.34
CA ALA A 119 -2.77 0.44 8.64
C ALA A 119 -3.48 1.53 9.47
N TRP A 120 -2.99 2.77 9.44
CA TRP A 120 -3.66 3.91 10.06
C TRP A 120 -5.04 4.16 9.45
N GLY A 121 -5.15 4.16 8.13
CA GLY A 121 -6.42 4.35 7.44
C GLY A 121 -7.42 3.23 7.75
N TYR A 122 -6.95 1.98 7.80
CA TYR A 122 -7.74 0.82 8.19
C TYR A 122 -8.24 0.94 9.64
N GLU A 123 -7.35 1.25 10.60
CA GLU A 123 -7.70 1.36 12.03
C GLU A 123 -8.70 2.47 12.29
N THR A 124 -8.49 3.65 11.71
CA THR A 124 -9.31 4.85 11.98
C THR A 124 -10.64 4.89 11.23
N SER A 125 -10.91 3.91 10.36
CA SER A 125 -12.20 3.80 9.68
C SER A 125 -13.24 3.18 10.60
N ALA A 126 -14.35 3.89 10.83
CA ALA A 126 -15.42 3.42 11.71
C ALA A 126 -16.12 2.17 11.15
N TYR A 127 -16.30 2.13 9.83
CA TYR A 127 -16.86 0.98 9.12
C TYR A 127 -16.19 0.84 7.75
N ARG A 128 -16.35 -0.32 7.10
CA ARG A 128 -15.72 -0.60 5.78
C ARG A 128 -14.21 -0.41 5.81
N LYS A 129 -13.53 -0.87 6.87
CA LYS A 129 -12.09 -0.77 7.07
C LYS A 129 -11.30 -1.33 5.89
N TYR A 130 -11.65 -2.52 5.41
CA TYR A 130 -11.01 -3.15 4.26
C TYR A 130 -11.17 -2.33 2.96
N PRO A 131 -12.39 -1.91 2.54
CA PRO A 131 -12.53 -1.01 1.40
C PRO A 131 -11.74 0.29 1.52
N MET A 132 -11.61 0.85 2.73
CA MET A 132 -10.79 2.04 2.95
C MET A 132 -9.31 1.79 2.62
N ALA A 133 -8.74 0.72 3.14
CA ALA A 133 -7.34 0.38 2.86
C ALA A 133 -7.11 0.12 1.36
N VAL A 134 -8.04 -0.58 0.69
CA VAL A 134 -7.98 -0.80 -0.77
C VAL A 134 -8.03 0.52 -1.54
N LEU A 135 -8.91 1.45 -1.20
CA LEU A 135 -8.99 2.77 -1.86
C LEU A 135 -7.71 3.58 -1.68
N MET A 136 -7.16 3.58 -0.48
CA MET A 136 -5.89 4.26 -0.17
C MET A 136 -4.73 3.63 -0.94
N HIS A 137 -4.65 2.31 -0.99
CA HIS A 137 -3.63 1.58 -1.73
C HIS A 137 -3.75 1.86 -3.25
N TRP A 138 -4.98 1.83 -3.76
CA TRP A 138 -5.25 2.19 -5.14
C TRP A 138 -4.79 3.61 -5.48
N ALA A 139 -5.06 4.59 -4.62
CA ALA A 139 -4.61 5.98 -4.80
C ALA A 139 -3.08 6.08 -4.82
N ALA A 140 -2.38 5.35 -3.94
CA ALA A 140 -0.93 5.30 -3.91
C ALA A 140 -0.34 4.71 -5.21
N ASN A 141 -0.86 3.58 -5.67
CA ASN A 141 -0.40 2.93 -6.89
C ASN A 141 -0.69 3.77 -8.14
N LEU A 142 -1.87 4.40 -8.21
CA LEU A 142 -2.22 5.31 -9.29
C LEU A 142 -1.25 6.51 -9.35
N THR A 143 -0.93 7.09 -8.19
CA THR A 143 0.03 8.20 -8.09
C THR A 143 1.43 7.75 -8.54
N ALA A 144 1.89 6.58 -8.11
CA ALA A 144 3.17 6.03 -8.51
C ALA A 144 3.25 5.82 -10.03
N LEU A 145 2.23 5.22 -10.62
CA LEU A 145 2.14 5.00 -12.07
C LEU A 145 2.09 6.33 -12.86
N ALA A 146 1.27 7.28 -12.42
CA ALA A 146 1.09 8.54 -13.15
C ALA A 146 2.32 9.44 -13.11
N VAL A 147 3.04 9.47 -11.97
CA VAL A 147 4.16 10.41 -11.77
C VAL A 147 5.49 9.78 -12.14
N PHE A 148 5.68 8.50 -11.89
CA PHE A 148 6.98 7.83 -12.05
C PHE A 148 7.02 6.83 -13.20
N GLY A 149 5.89 6.54 -13.83
CA GLY A 149 5.79 5.58 -14.93
C GLY A 149 6.00 4.13 -14.49
N LEU A 150 5.70 3.83 -13.23
CA LEU A 150 5.91 2.52 -12.61
C LEU A 150 4.71 1.60 -12.82
#